data_5a1c969203586a59bdfa577d68aef988
#
_entry.id   5a1c969203586a59bdfa577d68aef988
#
_cell.length_a   1.000
_cell.length_b   1.000
_cell.length_c   1.000
_cell.angle_alpha   90.00
_cell.angle_beta   90.00
_cell.angle_gamma   90.00
#
_symmetry.space_group_name_H-M   'P 1'
#
loop_
_entity.id
_entity.type
_entity.pdbx_description
1 polymer ?
#
loop_
_entity_poly.entity_id
_entity_poly.type
_entity_poly.pdbx_seq_one_letter_code
_entity_poly.pdbx_strand_id
1 'polypeptide(L)'
;MLFENWKENLEPLIDKYKGRKHPLHYNNTYQLLIMVILSAQDSDANINNITIPFFEKYSNLESISNSNIEEITPYFTKVKNYPTKTTWIFEIAKLLKTDNNIPINLIDLVALKGIGRKSANVILRETNQKTEGIIVDLH
;
A
#
# COMPACT_ATOMS: atom_id res chain seq x y z
N MET A 1 -0.37 -8.64 -37.99
CA MET A 1 -0.05 -8.41 -37.58
C MET A 1 0.69 -8.63 -37.92
N LEU A 2 0.96 -8.77 -38.80
CA LEU A 2 1.29 -8.63 -38.34
C LEU A 2 1.99 -9.28 -37.39
N PHE A 3 2.51 -10.27 -37.59
CA PHE A 3 3.05 -10.96 -36.63
C PHE A 3 4.16 -10.20 -36.00
N GLU A 4 4.88 -9.56 -36.67
CA GLU A 4 5.87 -8.72 -36.19
C GLU A 4 5.26 -7.68 -35.38
N ASN A 5 4.33 -6.97 -35.78
CA ASN A 5 3.71 -5.97 -35.07
C ASN A 5 2.99 -6.63 -33.92
N TRP A 6 2.53 -7.80 -34.18
CA TRP A 6 1.78 -8.52 -33.21
C TRP A 6 2.70 -8.81 -32.10
N LYS A 7 3.84 -9.24 -32.40
CA LYS A 7 4.79 -9.58 -31.42
C LYS A 7 5.22 -8.37 -30.69
N GLU A 8 5.45 -7.31 -31.36
CA GLU A 8 5.83 -6.09 -30.74
C GLU A 8 4.75 -5.61 -29.80
N ASN A 9 3.54 -5.79 -30.14
CA ASN A 9 2.45 -5.35 -29.32
C ASN A 9 2.29 -6.31 -28.17
N LEU A 10 2.50 -7.55 -28.43
CA LEU A 10 2.31 -8.56 -27.43
C LEU A 10 3.35 -8.45 -26.36
N GLU A 11 4.58 -8.24 -26.71
CA GLU A 11 5.62 -8.11 -25.76
C GLU A 11 5.40 -7.02 -24.78
N PRO A 12 5.07 -5.84 -25.20
CA PRO A 12 4.79 -4.77 -24.25
C PRO A 12 3.62 -5.15 -23.38
N LEU A 13 2.69 -5.87 -23.93
CA LEU A 13 1.52 -6.26 -23.19
C LEU A 13 1.92 -7.25 -22.11
N ILE A 14 2.76 -8.18 -22.45
CA ILE A 14 3.21 -9.15 -21.52
C ILE A 14 4.03 -8.49 -20.44
N ASP A 15 4.84 -7.56 -20.78
CA ASP A 15 5.64 -6.85 -19.84
C ASP A 15 4.72 -6.10 -18.90
N LYS A 16 3.72 -5.49 -19.44
CA LYS A 16 2.78 -4.76 -18.70
C LYS A 16 2.13 -5.69 -17.73
N TYR A 17 1.89 -6.88 -18.13
CA TYR A 17 1.23 -7.86 -17.32
C TYR A 17 2.15 -8.31 -16.24
N LYS A 18 3.33 -8.66 -16.56
CA LYS A 18 4.32 -9.06 -15.65
C LYS A 18 4.73 -7.92 -14.82
N GLY A 19 5.06 -6.86 -15.43
CA GLY A 19 5.51 -5.71 -14.74
C GLY A 19 4.41 -4.85 -14.21
N ARG A 20 3.14 -5.26 -14.41
CA ARG A 20 2.06 -4.47 -14.03
C ARG A 20 2.12 -4.17 -12.59
N LYS A 21 2.17 -2.97 -12.26
CA LYS A 21 2.18 -2.58 -10.88
C LYS A 21 0.80 -2.58 -10.31
N HIS A 22 0.73 -2.74 -9.02
CA HIS A 22 -0.53 -2.62 -8.32
C HIS A 22 -1.09 -1.23 -8.62
N PRO A 23 -2.42 -1.06 -8.64
CA PRO A 23 -3.03 0.25 -8.89
C PRO A 23 -2.57 1.31 -7.90
N LEU A 24 -2.21 0.92 -6.68
CA LEU A 24 -1.66 1.87 -5.73
C LEU A 24 -0.15 1.98 -5.98
N HIS A 25 0.34 3.20 -6.07
CA HIS A 25 1.73 3.47 -6.42
C HIS A 25 2.60 3.52 -5.17
N TYR A 26 2.93 2.39 -4.63
CA TYR A 26 3.74 2.30 -3.43
C TYR A 26 5.17 1.92 -3.77
N ASN A 27 6.10 2.31 -2.93
CA ASN A 27 7.51 1.99 -3.11
C ASN A 27 8.03 1.00 -2.09
N ASN A 28 7.34 0.82 -0.99
CA ASN A 28 7.76 -0.12 0.04
C ASN A 28 6.56 -0.58 0.84
N THR A 29 6.76 -1.53 1.73
CA THR A 29 5.67 -2.12 2.48
C THR A 29 4.96 -1.10 3.37
N TYR A 30 5.71 -0.19 3.95
CA TYR A 30 5.12 0.86 4.76
C TYR A 30 4.09 1.65 3.94
N GLN A 31 4.49 2.08 2.75
CA GLN A 31 3.60 2.87 1.91
C GLN A 31 2.37 2.05 1.50
N LEU A 32 2.58 0.79 1.18
CA LEU A 32 1.47 -0.06 0.79
C LEU A 32 0.48 -0.20 1.95
N LEU A 33 0.98 -0.40 3.15
CA LEU A 33 0.14 -0.55 4.33
C LEU A 33 -0.76 0.68 4.51
N ILE A 34 -0.16 1.86 4.45
CA ILE A 34 -0.90 3.10 4.63
C ILE A 34 -1.93 3.28 3.50
N MET A 35 -1.51 3.05 2.27
CA MET A 35 -2.38 3.27 1.13
C MET A 35 -3.56 2.31 1.10
N VAL A 36 -3.35 1.08 1.54
CA VAL A 36 -4.42 0.09 1.56
C VAL A 36 -5.48 0.52 2.58
N ILE A 37 -5.05 1.03 3.73
CA ILE A 37 -5.99 1.50 4.73
C ILE A 37 -6.81 2.68 4.17
N LEU A 38 -6.13 3.61 3.52
CA LEU A 38 -6.79 4.79 3.00
C LEU A 38 -7.74 4.47 1.85
N SER A 39 -7.42 3.46 1.06
CA SER A 39 -8.16 3.18 -0.14
C SER A 39 -9.51 2.48 0.06
N ALA A 40 -9.81 2.05 1.27
CA ALA A 40 -11.09 1.40 1.53
C ALA A 40 -12.24 2.35 1.17
N GLN A 41 -13.07 1.92 0.24
CA GLN A 41 -14.20 2.73 -0.23
C GLN A 41 -13.77 4.06 -0.84
N ASP A 42 -12.58 4.11 -1.40
CA ASP A 42 -12.08 5.30 -2.06
C ASP A 42 -11.40 4.85 -3.35
N SER A 43 -11.06 5.78 -4.21
CA SER A 43 -10.44 5.43 -5.48
C SER A 43 -8.93 5.39 -5.34
N ASP A 44 -8.30 4.49 -6.10
CA ASP A 44 -6.86 4.39 -6.07
C ASP A 44 -6.22 5.67 -6.59
N ALA A 45 -6.87 6.31 -7.57
CA ALA A 45 -6.34 7.55 -8.12
C ALA A 45 -6.26 8.64 -7.05
N ASN A 46 -7.30 8.74 -6.23
CA ASN A 46 -7.32 9.74 -5.18
C ASN A 46 -6.21 9.45 -4.17
N ILE A 47 -6.08 8.19 -3.77
CA ILE A 47 -5.07 7.81 -2.78
C ILE A 47 -3.67 8.05 -3.33
N ASN A 48 -3.44 7.70 -4.59
CA ASN A 48 -2.13 7.93 -5.20
C ASN A 48 -1.75 9.41 -5.18
N ASN A 49 -2.70 10.27 -5.37
CA ASN A 49 -2.44 11.68 -5.37
C ASN A 49 -2.23 12.28 -3.99
N ILE A 50 -3.07 11.95 -3.05
CA ILE A 50 -2.99 12.58 -1.75
C ILE A 50 -1.82 12.06 -0.92
N THR A 51 -1.29 10.92 -1.24
CA THR A 51 -0.19 10.37 -0.45
C THR A 51 1.17 10.90 -0.86
N ILE A 52 1.28 11.53 -2.03
CA ILE A 52 2.57 12.06 -2.48
C ILE A 52 3.16 13.03 -1.45
N PRO A 53 2.47 14.11 -1.07
CA PRO A 53 3.04 15.01 -0.09
C PRO A 53 3.17 14.37 1.28
N PHE A 54 2.30 13.43 1.61
CA PHE A 54 2.35 12.79 2.90
C PHE A 54 3.64 11.98 3.04
N PHE A 55 3.96 11.17 2.03
CA PHE A 55 5.13 10.32 2.12
C PHE A 55 6.44 11.12 1.99
N GLU A 56 6.37 12.32 1.47
CA GLU A 56 7.54 13.17 1.42
C GLU A 56 7.91 13.63 2.82
N LYS A 57 6.93 13.81 3.67
CA LYS A 57 7.17 14.24 5.01
C LYS A 57 7.27 13.09 5.99
N TYR A 58 6.44 12.07 5.82
CA TYR A 58 6.43 10.93 6.72
C TYR A 58 6.85 9.68 5.93
N SER A 59 8.12 9.42 5.92
CA SER A 59 8.68 8.36 5.09
C SER A 59 8.68 6.98 5.72
N ASN A 60 8.30 6.88 6.98
CA ASN A 60 8.22 5.59 7.66
C ASN A 60 7.30 5.69 8.87
N LEU A 61 7.02 4.54 9.49
CA LEU A 61 6.12 4.51 10.63
C LEU A 61 6.67 5.28 11.82
N GLU A 62 7.95 5.26 11.99
CA GLU A 62 8.59 5.96 13.07
C GLU A 62 8.30 7.44 13.01
N SER A 63 8.34 8.03 11.82
CA SER A 63 8.07 9.45 11.67
C SER A 63 6.63 9.79 12.04
N ILE A 64 5.69 8.89 11.76
CA ILE A 64 4.30 9.10 12.16
C ILE A 64 4.18 8.95 13.66
N SER A 65 4.84 7.95 14.22
CA SER A 65 4.79 7.69 15.64
C SER A 65 5.32 8.86 16.45
N ASN A 66 6.29 9.59 15.89
CA ASN A 66 6.88 10.73 16.57
C ASN A 66 6.10 12.03 16.35
N SER A 67 5.05 12.00 15.56
CA SER A 67 4.24 13.17 15.33
C SER A 67 2.98 13.08 16.19
N ASN A 68 1.97 13.87 15.88
CA ASN A 68 0.70 13.71 16.54
C ASN A 68 -0.40 13.70 15.48
N ILE A 69 -1.58 13.27 15.89
CA ILE A 69 -2.64 13.06 14.93
C ILE A 69 -3.08 14.34 14.24
N GLU A 70 -2.96 15.47 14.93
CA GLU A 70 -3.33 16.74 14.34
C GLU A 70 -2.41 17.11 13.20
N GLU A 71 -1.18 16.64 13.22
CA GLU A 71 -0.23 16.95 12.18
C GLU A 71 -0.47 16.14 10.91
N ILE A 72 -0.94 14.92 11.06
CA ILE A 72 -1.13 14.08 9.88
C ILE A 72 -2.53 14.20 9.28
N THR A 73 -3.52 14.56 10.08
CA THR A 73 -4.89 14.65 9.60
C THR A 73 -5.08 15.52 8.37
N PRO A 74 -4.46 16.70 8.28
CA PRO A 74 -4.69 17.56 7.12
C PRO A 74 -4.34 16.94 5.78
N TYR A 75 -3.47 15.94 5.77
CA TYR A 75 -3.10 15.30 4.53
C TYR A 75 -4.21 14.42 3.99
N PHE A 76 -5.14 14.01 4.84
CA PHE A 76 -6.14 13.03 4.45
C PHE A 76 -7.57 13.56 4.38
N THR A 77 -7.75 14.87 4.42
CA THR A 77 -9.11 15.42 4.47
C THR A 77 -9.94 15.11 3.23
N LYS A 78 -9.28 14.73 2.13
CA LYS A 78 -10.03 14.38 0.92
C LYS A 78 -10.25 12.88 0.80
N VAL A 79 -9.93 12.15 1.85
CA VAL A 79 -10.11 10.70 1.87
C VAL A 79 -11.43 10.40 2.57
N LYS A 80 -12.18 9.47 1.99
CA LYS A 80 -13.45 9.10 2.57
C LYS A 80 -13.24 8.49 3.93
N ASN A 81 -13.98 8.90 4.91
CA ASN A 81 -13.89 8.46 6.29
C ASN A 81 -12.52 8.76 6.89
N TYR A 82 -11.98 9.89 6.50
CA TYR A 82 -10.62 10.20 6.91
C TYR A 82 -10.41 10.29 8.42
N PRO A 83 -11.37 10.73 9.23
CA PRO A 83 -11.09 10.79 10.66
C PRO A 83 -10.79 9.41 11.25
N THR A 84 -11.57 8.42 10.86
CA THR A 84 -11.39 7.07 11.34
C THR A 84 -10.10 6.47 10.78
N LYS A 85 -9.87 6.64 9.48
CA LYS A 85 -8.68 6.07 8.85
C LYS A 85 -7.41 6.69 9.40
N THR A 86 -7.42 7.99 9.64
CA THR A 86 -6.26 8.68 10.20
C THR A 86 -5.95 8.14 11.59
N THR A 87 -6.99 7.90 12.39
CA THR A 87 -6.81 7.36 13.72
C THR A 87 -6.20 5.97 13.64
N TRP A 88 -6.68 5.14 12.73
CA TRP A 88 -6.14 3.80 12.56
C TRP A 88 -4.65 3.85 12.19
N ILE A 89 -4.30 4.72 11.25
CA ILE A 89 -2.91 4.85 10.81
C ILE A 89 -2.02 5.28 11.97
N PHE A 90 -2.48 6.26 12.73
CA PHE A 90 -1.70 6.77 13.83
C PHE A 90 -1.53 5.69 14.92
N GLU A 91 -2.58 4.95 15.21
CA GLU A 91 -2.52 3.89 16.21
C GLU A 91 -1.60 2.77 15.77
N ILE A 92 -1.63 2.42 14.49
CA ILE A 92 -0.75 1.39 13.98
C ILE A 92 0.70 1.84 14.09
N ALA A 93 0.98 3.10 13.77
CA ALA A 93 2.33 3.61 13.88
C ALA A 93 2.81 3.58 15.32
N LYS A 94 1.93 3.90 16.26
CA LYS A 94 2.30 3.86 17.68
C LYS A 94 2.52 2.44 18.15
N LEU A 95 1.76 1.51 17.63
CA LEU A 95 1.86 0.12 18.03
C LEU A 95 3.12 -0.52 17.46
N LEU A 96 3.35 -0.38 16.18
CA LEU A 96 4.47 -1.04 15.50
C LEU A 96 5.80 -0.30 15.69
N LYS A 97 5.74 1.00 15.73
CA LYS A 97 6.87 1.89 15.93
C LYS A 97 7.86 1.99 14.77
N THR A 98 8.20 0.91 14.14
CA THR A 98 9.11 0.97 12.98
C THR A 98 8.59 0.07 11.88
N ASP A 99 9.07 0.30 10.67
CA ASP A 99 8.64 -0.48 9.52
C ASP A 99 9.02 -1.95 9.64
N ASN A 100 10.07 -2.24 10.36
CA ASN A 100 10.52 -3.61 10.52
C ASN A 100 9.52 -4.45 11.29
N ASN A 101 8.64 -3.82 12.02
CA ASN A 101 7.66 -4.53 12.82
C ASN A 101 6.34 -4.77 12.10
N ILE A 102 6.26 -4.36 10.83
CA ILE A 102 5.04 -4.61 10.06
C ILE A 102 4.88 -6.13 9.93
N PRO A 103 3.72 -6.68 10.31
CA PRO A 103 3.53 -8.12 10.28
C PRO A 103 3.65 -8.69 8.88
N ILE A 104 4.09 -9.93 8.79
CA ILE A 104 4.24 -10.59 7.52
C ILE A 104 3.35 -11.84 7.46
N ASN A 105 2.35 -11.92 8.29
CA ASN A 105 1.41 -13.03 8.22
C ASN A 105 -0.02 -12.50 8.35
N LEU A 106 -0.95 -13.31 7.90
CA LEU A 106 -2.34 -12.89 7.81
C LEU A 106 -2.96 -12.57 9.16
N ILE A 107 -2.75 -13.40 10.13
CA ILE A 107 -3.36 -13.23 11.43
C ILE A 107 -2.98 -11.91 12.07
N ASP A 108 -1.71 -11.60 12.07
CA ASP A 108 -1.25 -10.38 12.70
C ASP A 108 -1.63 -9.14 11.90
N LEU A 109 -1.67 -9.25 10.58
CA LEU A 109 -2.09 -8.11 9.77
C LEU A 109 -3.55 -7.79 10.01
N VAL A 110 -4.39 -8.81 10.10
CA VAL A 110 -5.81 -8.59 10.30
C VAL A 110 -6.09 -8.04 11.70
N ALA A 111 -5.17 -8.24 12.62
CA ALA A 111 -5.32 -7.69 13.97
C ALA A 111 -5.14 -6.19 13.98
N LEU A 112 -4.54 -5.61 12.94
CA LEU A 112 -4.37 -4.17 12.88
C LEU A 112 -5.69 -3.53 12.49
N LYS A 113 -6.00 -2.40 13.12
CA LYS A 113 -7.24 -1.72 12.81
C LYS A 113 -7.23 -1.22 11.38
N GLY A 114 -8.32 -1.38 10.69
CA GLY A 114 -8.41 -0.93 9.32
C GLY A 114 -7.93 -1.93 8.28
N ILE A 115 -7.39 -3.06 8.72
CA ILE A 115 -6.90 -4.08 7.81
C ILE A 115 -7.81 -5.30 7.90
N GLY A 116 -8.59 -5.56 6.86
CA GLY A 116 -9.40 -6.76 6.79
C GLY A 116 -8.63 -7.86 6.08
N ARG A 117 -9.26 -8.99 5.93
CA ARG A 117 -8.63 -10.13 5.30
C ARG A 117 -8.20 -9.83 3.88
N LYS A 118 -9.05 -9.15 3.12
CA LYS A 118 -8.74 -8.83 1.74
C LYS A 118 -7.51 -7.93 1.66
N SER A 119 -7.49 -6.90 2.51
CA SER A 119 -6.37 -5.96 2.51
C SER A 119 -5.09 -6.68 2.96
N ALA A 120 -5.20 -7.54 3.96
CA ALA A 120 -4.03 -8.27 4.43
C ALA A 120 -3.47 -9.16 3.33
N ASN A 121 -4.34 -9.80 2.55
CA ASN A 121 -3.89 -10.64 1.46
C ASN A 121 -3.18 -9.84 0.38
N VAL A 122 -3.64 -8.64 0.11
CA VAL A 122 -3.00 -7.77 -0.87
C VAL A 122 -1.60 -7.44 -0.38
N ILE A 123 -1.47 -7.06 0.88
CA ILE A 123 -0.18 -6.70 1.45
C ILE A 123 0.79 -7.89 1.37
N LEU A 124 0.32 -9.07 1.74
CA LEU A 124 1.17 -10.23 1.73
C LEU A 124 1.60 -10.60 0.32
N ARG A 125 0.67 -10.55 -0.62
CA ARG A 125 0.99 -10.89 -1.99
C ARG A 125 2.02 -9.96 -2.58
N GLU A 126 1.83 -8.66 -2.37
CA GLU A 126 2.76 -7.68 -2.93
C GLU A 126 4.13 -7.76 -2.25
N THR A 127 4.13 -7.98 -0.94
CA THR A 127 5.38 -8.09 -0.20
C THR A 127 6.14 -9.33 -0.63
N ASN A 128 5.47 -10.44 -0.79
CA ASN A 128 6.11 -11.65 -1.20
C ASN A 128 6.68 -11.55 -2.60
N GLN A 129 5.96 -10.92 -3.51
CA GLN A 129 6.45 -10.73 -4.84
C GLN A 129 7.74 -9.94 -4.85
N LYS A 130 7.82 -8.94 -4.01
CA LYS A 130 8.97 -8.12 -3.96
C LYS A 130 10.13 -8.84 -3.34
N THR A 131 9.92 -9.60 -2.31
CA THR A 131 10.99 -10.26 -1.65
C THR A 131 11.40 -11.52 -2.30
N GLU A 132 10.52 -12.33 -2.67
CA GLU A 132 10.81 -13.60 -3.21
C GLU A 132 10.78 -13.74 -4.67
N GLY A 133 10.29 -12.80 -5.30
CA GLY A 133 10.29 -12.88 -6.72
C GLY A 133 9.22 -13.73 -7.24
N ILE A 134 9.35 -14.84 -7.40
CA ILE A 134 8.45 -15.59 -7.97
C ILE A 134 7.59 -16.28 -7.30
N ILE A 135 7.76 -16.96 -6.71
CA ILE A 135 6.98 -17.69 -6.05
C ILE A 135 5.77 -17.67 -6.28
N VAL A 136 5.35 -17.15 -6.13
CA VAL A 136 4.28 -17.11 -6.32
C VAL A 136 3.51 -17.87 -6.95
N ASP A 137 3.49 -17.96 -7.52
CA ASP A 137 2.76 -18.56 -8.22
C ASP A 137 2.37 -19.70 -7.99
N LEU A 138 2.69 -20.07 -7.55
CA LEU A 138 2.44 -21.16 -7.30
C LEU A 138 1.29 -21.28 -6.87
N HIS A 139 0.85 -20.79 -6.72
CA HIS A 139 -0.29 -21.02 -6.33
C HIS A 139 -1.09 -20.56 -6.87
#